data_e593d4830ef041d7948f0e55bd18f27b
#
_entry.id   e593d4830ef041d7948f0e55bd18f27b
#
_cell.length_a   1.000
_cell.length_b   1.000
_cell.length_c   1.000
_cell.angle_alpha   90.00
_cell.angle_beta   90.00
_cell.angle_gamma   90.00
#
_symmetry.space_group_name_H-M   'P 1'
#
loop_
_entity.id
_entity.type
_entity.pdbx_description
1 polymer ?
#
loop_
_entity_poly.entity_id
_entity_poly.type
_entity_poly.pdbx_seq_one_letter_code
_entity_poly.pdbx_strand_id
1 'polypeptide(L)'
;QKRTSDYQFWTKFVCWEGQKNMNFLEERIQKDGIVKEGNILKVDSFLNHQMDVALFRQMGEEFQKRFAGKQINKILTIEASGIGIACIVAGCFGVPVVFAKKSKSVNIDGAVYVAEVESFTHKCKNQVIVSKKFLHPEDRVLIIDDFLANGCALQGLISIVQQAGATVEGIGIAIEKGFQQGGKIIRNLGYQLESLAIVDAMDAATGK
;
A
#
# COMPACT_ATOMS: atom_id res chain seq x y z
N GLN A 1 40.88 -25.89 8.71
CA GLN A 1 40.04 -25.96 7.51
C GLN A 1 39.12 -24.77 7.47
N LYS A 2 39.40 -23.87 6.52
CA LYS A 2 38.66 -22.62 6.29
C LYS A 2 37.30 -22.94 5.66
N ARG A 3 36.19 -22.54 6.32
CA ARG A 3 34.94 -22.37 5.62
C ARG A 3 34.88 -20.93 5.10
N THR A 4 35.14 -20.80 3.82
CA THR A 4 34.89 -19.60 3.05
C THR A 4 33.35 -19.47 2.90
N SER A 5 32.78 -18.44 3.48
CA SER A 5 31.40 -18.06 3.25
C SER A 5 31.32 -17.38 1.89
N ASP A 6 30.87 -18.12 0.89
CA ASP A 6 30.46 -17.54 -0.39
C ASP A 6 29.15 -16.77 -0.20
N TYR A 7 29.25 -15.55 0.30
CA TYR A 7 28.19 -14.56 0.09
C TYR A 7 28.38 -14.00 -1.33
N GLN A 8 27.74 -14.64 -2.31
CA GLN A 8 27.56 -14.03 -3.61
C GLN A 8 26.78 -12.74 -3.45
N PHE A 9 27.44 -11.62 -3.75
CA PHE A 9 26.81 -10.32 -3.91
C PHE A 9 25.82 -10.39 -5.08
N TRP A 10 24.54 -10.64 -4.79
CA TRP A 10 23.47 -10.50 -5.76
C TRP A 10 23.22 -9.01 -5.95
N THR A 11 23.68 -8.46 -7.06
CA THR A 11 23.35 -7.10 -7.45
C THR A 11 21.86 -7.06 -7.81
N LYS A 12 21.08 -6.40 -6.97
CA LYS A 12 19.65 -6.25 -7.15
C LYS A 12 19.40 -5.11 -8.11
N PHE A 13 18.67 -5.36 -9.19
CA PHE A 13 18.17 -4.31 -10.05
C PHE A 13 16.64 -4.32 -10.06
N VAL A 14 16.06 -3.23 -9.59
CA VAL A 14 14.68 -2.86 -9.82
C VAL A 14 14.74 -1.79 -10.91
N CYS A 15 14.03 -1.98 -12.03
CA CYS A 15 14.02 -1.02 -13.11
C CYS A 15 13.01 0.08 -12.78
N TRP A 16 13.46 1.34 -12.90
CA TRP A 16 12.66 2.54 -12.67
C TRP A 16 12.58 3.33 -13.96
N GLU A 17 11.36 3.57 -14.50
CA GLU A 17 11.22 4.38 -15.71
C GLU A 17 11.51 5.87 -15.42
N GLY A 18 12.48 6.42 -16.14
CA GLY A 18 12.59 7.85 -16.40
C GLY A 18 13.20 8.74 -15.33
N GLN A 19 13.74 8.23 -14.21
CA GLN A 19 14.32 9.09 -13.18
C GLN A 19 15.86 9.04 -13.13
N LYS A 20 16.48 10.22 -13.23
CA LYS A 20 17.94 10.41 -13.02
C LYS A 20 18.35 10.25 -11.55
N ASN A 21 17.43 10.44 -10.59
CA ASN A 21 17.67 10.35 -9.15
C ASN A 21 16.55 9.53 -8.50
N MET A 22 16.92 8.45 -7.82
CA MET A 22 15.99 7.66 -7.01
C MET A 22 15.53 8.46 -5.78
N ASN A 23 14.28 8.24 -5.37
CA ASN A 23 13.79 8.77 -4.11
C ASN A 23 14.19 7.86 -2.92
N PHE A 24 13.96 8.32 -1.70
CA PHE A 24 14.35 7.64 -0.46
C PHE A 24 13.81 6.19 -0.34
N LEU A 25 12.59 5.92 -0.87
CA LEU A 25 12.00 4.58 -0.80
C LEU A 25 12.56 3.66 -1.88
N GLU A 26 12.78 4.18 -3.08
CA GLU A 26 13.42 3.46 -4.18
C GLU A 26 14.84 3.03 -3.80
N GLU A 27 15.63 3.95 -3.19
CA GLU A 27 16.96 3.63 -2.64
C GLU A 27 16.88 2.54 -1.58
N ARG A 28 15.89 2.61 -0.69
CA ARG A 28 15.70 1.60 0.35
C ARG A 28 15.33 0.23 -0.23
N ILE A 29 14.45 0.19 -1.22
CA ILE A 29 14.08 -1.04 -1.92
C ILE A 29 15.29 -1.64 -2.63
N GLN A 30 16.08 -0.82 -3.31
CA GLN A 30 17.28 -1.27 -4.00
C GLN A 30 18.33 -1.84 -3.04
N LYS A 31 18.49 -1.23 -1.88
CA LYS A 31 19.45 -1.65 -0.86
C LYS A 31 19.03 -2.93 -0.15
N ASP A 32 17.81 -2.98 0.36
CA ASP A 32 17.37 -3.99 1.33
C ASP A 32 16.24 -4.91 0.82
N GLY A 33 15.61 -4.57 -0.32
CA GLY A 33 14.61 -5.41 -0.96
C GLY A 33 15.21 -6.70 -1.54
N ILE A 34 14.47 -7.79 -1.64
CA ILE A 34 14.90 -9.05 -2.24
C ILE A 34 13.90 -9.46 -3.30
N VAL A 35 14.36 -9.62 -4.54
CA VAL A 35 13.55 -10.16 -5.62
C VAL A 35 13.67 -11.69 -5.61
N LYS A 36 12.52 -12.36 -5.63
CA LYS A 36 12.41 -13.83 -5.74
C LYS A 36 11.72 -14.23 -7.03
N GLU A 37 11.87 -15.49 -7.42
CA GLU A 37 11.15 -16.08 -8.55
C GLU A 37 9.64 -15.85 -8.44
N GLY A 38 8.96 -15.68 -9.58
CA GLY A 38 7.53 -15.38 -9.64
C GLY A 38 7.19 -13.90 -9.41
N ASN A 39 8.11 -12.99 -9.67
CA ASN A 39 7.90 -11.53 -9.53
C ASN A 39 7.48 -11.12 -8.10
N ILE A 40 8.14 -11.73 -7.10
CA ILE A 40 7.91 -11.43 -5.69
C ILE A 40 8.99 -10.48 -5.20
N LEU A 41 8.59 -9.26 -4.80
CA LEU A 41 9.45 -8.31 -4.08
C LEU A 41 9.23 -8.48 -2.57
N LYS A 42 10.26 -8.92 -1.85
CA LYS A 42 10.28 -8.97 -0.39
C LYS A 42 10.89 -7.69 0.17
N VAL A 43 10.14 -7.03 1.01
CA VAL A 43 10.50 -5.81 1.76
C VAL A 43 10.21 -6.00 3.25
N ASP A 44 10.23 -7.24 3.70
CA ASP A 44 9.86 -7.67 5.05
C ASP A 44 10.77 -7.09 6.14
N SER A 45 11.99 -6.74 5.81
CA SER A 45 12.96 -6.16 6.74
C SER A 45 12.69 -4.69 7.12
N PHE A 46 11.80 -3.98 6.40
CA PHE A 46 11.56 -2.56 6.68
C PHE A 46 10.11 -2.09 6.44
N LEU A 47 9.26 -2.89 5.79
CA LEU A 47 7.91 -2.43 5.43
C LEU A 47 6.80 -3.27 6.08
N ASN A 48 6.73 -4.57 5.81
CA ASN A 48 5.53 -5.36 6.07
C ASN A 48 5.72 -6.56 7.02
N HIS A 49 6.87 -6.69 7.66
CA HIS A 49 7.10 -7.59 8.79
C HIS A 49 7.82 -6.87 9.92
N GLN A 50 9.06 -6.44 9.72
CA GLN A 50 9.68 -5.41 10.53
C GLN A 50 9.34 -4.04 9.94
N MET A 51 8.91 -3.10 10.76
CA MET A 51 8.51 -1.76 10.35
C MET A 51 9.61 -0.76 10.71
N ASP A 52 10.19 -0.09 9.70
CA ASP A 52 11.13 1.01 9.91
C ASP A 52 10.34 2.32 10.12
N VAL A 53 10.17 2.70 11.38
CA VAL A 53 9.36 3.87 11.75
C VAL A 53 9.96 5.18 11.21
N ALA A 54 11.29 5.26 11.08
CA ALA A 54 11.95 6.45 10.53
C ALA A 54 11.62 6.58 9.02
N LEU A 55 11.66 5.48 8.28
CA LEU A 55 11.24 5.41 6.89
C LEU A 55 9.75 5.77 6.75
N PHE A 56 8.89 5.26 7.63
CA PHE A 56 7.45 5.58 7.61
C PHE A 56 7.15 7.05 7.86
N ARG A 57 7.96 7.74 8.68
CA ARG A 57 7.86 9.20 8.84
C ARG A 57 8.15 9.94 7.54
N GLN A 58 9.20 9.56 6.82
CA GLN A 58 9.51 10.13 5.52
C GLN A 58 8.37 9.91 4.52
N MET A 59 7.78 8.70 4.52
CA MET A 59 6.58 8.42 3.71
C MET A 59 5.39 9.33 4.09
N GLY A 60 5.13 9.51 5.39
CA GLY A 60 4.05 10.36 5.89
C GLY A 60 4.21 11.81 5.47
N GLU A 61 5.41 12.37 5.62
CA GLU A 61 5.75 13.73 5.20
C GLU A 61 5.62 13.90 3.68
N GLU A 62 6.03 12.90 2.91
CA GLU A 62 5.92 12.94 1.46
C GLU A 62 4.46 12.85 0.99
N PHE A 63 3.64 11.98 1.58
CA PHE A 63 2.21 11.96 1.31
C PHE A 63 1.52 13.26 1.70
N GLN A 64 1.89 13.87 2.83
CA GLN A 64 1.35 15.16 3.23
C GLN A 64 1.63 16.25 2.18
N LYS A 65 2.82 16.25 1.57
CA LYS A 65 3.16 17.16 0.46
C LYS A 65 2.34 16.89 -0.79
N ARG A 66 2.23 15.61 -1.20
CA ARG A 66 1.52 15.22 -2.44
C ARG A 66 0.02 15.45 -2.37
N PHE A 67 -0.56 15.37 -1.19
CA PHE A 67 -1.97 15.65 -0.95
C PHE A 67 -2.21 17.02 -0.32
N ALA A 68 -1.26 17.95 -0.43
CA ALA A 68 -1.42 19.31 0.07
C ALA A 68 -2.65 20.00 -0.54
N GLY A 69 -3.43 20.68 0.29
CA GLY A 69 -4.68 21.35 -0.12
C GLY A 69 -5.91 20.47 -0.15
N LYS A 70 -5.77 19.14 0.03
CA LYS A 70 -6.92 18.23 0.19
C LYS A 70 -7.50 18.34 1.61
N GLN A 71 -8.81 18.26 1.71
CA GLN A 71 -9.50 18.32 3.01
C GLN A 71 -9.68 16.90 3.56
N ILE A 72 -8.59 16.28 3.98
CA ILE A 72 -8.61 14.92 4.52
C ILE A 72 -8.95 14.98 6.00
N ASN A 73 -9.96 14.23 6.44
CA ASN A 73 -10.34 14.10 7.85
C ASN A 73 -10.29 12.66 8.36
N LYS A 74 -9.95 11.70 7.48
CA LYS A 74 -9.85 10.28 7.86
C LYS A 74 -8.89 9.53 6.95
N ILE A 75 -8.10 8.62 7.52
CA ILE A 75 -7.31 7.64 6.77
C ILE A 75 -8.05 6.30 6.79
N LEU A 76 -8.11 5.63 5.64
CA LEU A 76 -8.61 4.26 5.52
C LEU A 76 -7.50 3.37 4.97
N THR A 77 -7.32 2.21 5.57
CA THR A 77 -6.37 1.18 5.10
C THR A 77 -6.96 -0.21 5.23
N ILE A 78 -6.18 -1.23 4.92
CA ILE A 78 -6.57 -2.64 5.09
C ILE A 78 -5.53 -3.39 5.93
N GLU A 79 -5.97 -4.34 6.77
CA GLU A 79 -5.06 -5.20 7.52
C GLU A 79 -4.24 -6.10 6.60
N ALA A 80 -2.99 -6.42 6.97
CA ALA A 80 -2.32 -6.04 8.19
C ALA A 80 -1.25 -4.95 7.96
N SER A 81 -0.44 -5.04 6.90
CA SER A 81 0.79 -4.25 6.69
C SER A 81 0.53 -2.76 6.42
N GLY A 82 -0.59 -2.42 5.80
CA GLY A 82 -0.98 -1.03 5.59
C GLY A 82 -1.20 -0.23 6.87
N ILE A 83 -1.55 -0.89 8.00
CA ILE A 83 -1.90 -0.23 9.25
C ILE A 83 -0.73 0.61 9.80
N GLY A 84 0.49 0.06 9.79
CA GLY A 84 1.65 0.77 10.33
C GLY A 84 1.93 2.08 9.59
N ILE A 85 1.91 2.04 8.26
CA ILE A 85 2.10 3.23 7.41
C ILE A 85 0.95 4.22 7.64
N ALA A 86 -0.30 3.75 7.62
CA ALA A 86 -1.49 4.57 7.79
C ALA A 86 -1.48 5.33 9.13
N CYS A 87 -1.04 4.71 10.23
CA CYS A 87 -0.93 5.38 11.53
C CYS A 87 0.07 6.54 11.51
N ILE A 88 1.21 6.38 10.85
CA ILE A 88 2.21 7.45 10.75
C ILE A 88 1.71 8.57 9.83
N VAL A 89 1.13 8.23 8.68
CA VAL A 89 0.50 9.19 7.76
C VAL A 89 -0.59 9.99 8.48
N ALA A 90 -1.46 9.31 9.24
CA ALA A 90 -2.53 9.95 10.00
C ALA A 90 -1.97 10.97 11.03
N GLY A 91 -0.84 10.65 11.66
CA GLY A 91 -0.13 11.58 12.54
C GLY A 91 0.30 12.86 11.83
N CYS A 92 0.75 12.78 10.57
CA CYS A 92 1.10 13.96 9.76
C CYS A 92 -0.13 14.81 9.41
N PHE A 93 -1.28 14.20 9.17
CA PHE A 93 -2.53 14.90 8.85
C PHE A 93 -3.34 15.30 10.10
N GLY A 94 -3.04 14.76 11.29
CA GLY A 94 -3.78 15.01 12.52
C GLY A 94 -5.19 14.39 12.52
N VAL A 95 -5.37 13.24 11.89
CA VAL A 95 -6.68 12.60 11.67
C VAL A 95 -6.70 11.14 12.16
N PRO A 96 -7.87 10.54 12.44
CA PRO A 96 -7.98 9.15 12.83
C PRO A 96 -7.74 8.18 11.66
N VAL A 97 -7.38 6.94 12.01
CA VAL A 97 -7.26 5.80 11.09
C VAL A 97 -8.39 4.82 11.32
N VAL A 98 -9.00 4.38 10.24
CA VAL A 98 -9.88 3.21 10.20
C VAL A 98 -9.22 2.15 9.34
N PHE A 99 -9.25 0.90 9.76
CA PHE A 99 -8.75 -0.19 8.92
C PHE A 99 -9.83 -1.22 8.65
N ALA A 100 -9.87 -1.66 7.41
CA ALA A 100 -10.75 -2.72 6.95
C ALA A 100 -10.17 -4.08 7.35
N LYS A 101 -11.04 -4.98 7.79
CA LYS A 101 -10.69 -6.37 8.16
C LYS A 101 -11.00 -7.33 7.02
N LYS A 102 -10.16 -8.36 6.85
CA LYS A 102 -10.31 -9.39 5.80
C LYS A 102 -11.25 -10.53 6.18
N SER A 103 -11.78 -10.53 7.38
CA SER A 103 -12.73 -11.53 7.85
C SER A 103 -13.72 -10.97 8.86
N LYS A 104 -14.90 -11.58 8.95
CA LYS A 104 -15.82 -11.30 10.06
C LYS A 104 -15.16 -11.77 11.36
N SER A 105 -14.64 -10.84 12.16
CA SER A 105 -14.30 -11.16 13.54
C SER A 105 -15.58 -11.11 14.38
N VAL A 106 -15.71 -12.01 15.35
CA VAL A 106 -16.82 -12.07 16.32
C VAL A 106 -17.00 -10.73 17.07
N ASN A 107 -15.99 -9.89 17.04
CA ASN A 107 -15.94 -8.60 17.75
C ASN A 107 -16.44 -7.39 16.93
N ILE A 108 -17.03 -7.57 15.76
CA ILE A 108 -17.65 -6.47 15.04
C ILE A 108 -19.14 -6.46 15.38
N ASP A 109 -19.51 -5.74 16.44
CA ASP A 109 -20.89 -5.48 16.78
C ASP A 109 -21.48 -4.40 15.86
N GLY A 110 -22.68 -4.67 15.34
CA GLY A 110 -23.46 -3.72 14.57
C GLY A 110 -23.35 -3.84 13.06
N ALA A 111 -23.88 -2.83 12.36
CA ALA A 111 -23.92 -2.80 10.91
C ALA A 111 -22.53 -2.53 10.31
N VAL A 112 -22.24 -3.17 9.20
CA VAL A 112 -20.96 -3.08 8.49
C VAL A 112 -21.16 -2.71 7.02
N TYR A 113 -20.15 -2.08 6.45
CA TYR A 113 -19.91 -2.02 5.01
C TYR A 113 -19.10 -3.25 4.62
N VAL A 114 -19.45 -3.88 3.51
CA VAL A 114 -18.77 -5.09 3.02
C VAL A 114 -18.45 -4.93 1.54
N ALA A 115 -17.23 -5.24 1.14
CA ALA A 115 -16.86 -5.38 -0.25
C ALA A 115 -16.24 -6.76 -0.50
N GLU A 116 -16.57 -7.39 -1.63
CA GLU A 116 -15.90 -8.60 -2.08
C GLU A 116 -14.66 -8.22 -2.88
N VAL A 117 -13.52 -8.82 -2.50
CA VAL A 117 -12.24 -8.63 -3.18
C VAL A 117 -11.77 -9.98 -3.71
N GLU A 118 -11.61 -10.09 -5.01
CA GLU A 118 -11.08 -11.31 -5.62
C GLU A 118 -9.55 -11.34 -5.47
N SER A 119 -9.05 -12.39 -4.80
CA SER A 119 -7.62 -12.68 -4.78
C SER A 119 -7.25 -13.55 -5.97
N PHE A 120 -6.54 -12.99 -6.96
CA PHE A 120 -6.08 -13.74 -8.14
C PHE A 120 -5.10 -14.86 -7.79
N THR A 121 -4.37 -14.75 -6.68
CA THR A 121 -3.38 -15.74 -6.24
C THR A 121 -3.99 -16.99 -5.63
N HIS A 122 -5.18 -16.92 -5.07
CA HIS A 122 -5.79 -18.03 -4.33
C HIS A 122 -7.19 -18.44 -4.80
N LYS A 123 -7.73 -17.85 -5.89
CA LYS A 123 -9.11 -18.07 -6.37
C LYS A 123 -10.16 -17.94 -5.25
N CYS A 124 -9.84 -17.25 -4.18
CA CYS A 124 -10.71 -17.03 -3.03
C CYS A 124 -11.30 -15.62 -3.10
N LYS A 125 -12.59 -15.51 -2.92
CA LYS A 125 -13.26 -14.25 -2.66
C LYS A 125 -13.06 -13.90 -1.20
N ASN A 126 -12.26 -12.87 -0.93
CA ASN A 126 -12.11 -12.33 0.41
C ASN A 126 -13.12 -11.20 0.62
N GLN A 127 -13.78 -11.19 1.75
CA GLN A 127 -14.61 -10.06 2.15
C GLN A 127 -13.76 -9.06 2.93
N VAL A 128 -13.91 -7.79 2.59
CA VAL A 128 -13.31 -6.68 3.31
C VAL A 128 -14.44 -5.94 4.05
N ILE A 129 -14.25 -5.68 5.32
CA ILE A 129 -15.32 -5.24 6.23
C ILE A 129 -14.88 -4.03 7.02
N VAL A 130 -15.76 -3.00 7.09
CA VAL A 130 -15.59 -1.82 7.96
C VAL A 130 -16.88 -1.59 8.74
N SER A 131 -16.77 -1.33 10.04
CA SER A 131 -17.94 -0.98 10.86
C SER A 131 -18.51 0.39 10.47
N LYS A 132 -19.82 0.48 10.31
CA LYS A 132 -20.53 1.75 10.03
C LYS A 132 -20.36 2.80 11.13
N LYS A 133 -19.94 2.39 12.33
CA LYS A 133 -19.66 3.30 13.45
C LYS A 133 -18.47 4.24 13.20
N PHE A 134 -17.58 3.91 12.24
CA PHE A 134 -16.32 4.62 12.06
C PHE A 134 -16.14 5.24 10.67
N LEU A 135 -17.12 5.08 9.78
CA LEU A 135 -17.09 5.67 8.44
C LEU A 135 -18.47 6.24 8.09
N HIS A 136 -18.53 7.55 7.84
CA HIS A 136 -19.75 8.33 7.70
C HIS A 136 -19.75 9.15 6.40
N PRO A 137 -20.93 9.66 5.96
CA PRO A 137 -21.04 10.40 4.70
C PRO A 137 -20.20 11.69 4.63
N GLU A 138 -19.95 12.33 5.77
CA GLU A 138 -19.12 13.55 5.86
C GLU A 138 -17.62 13.29 5.82
N ASP A 139 -17.20 12.02 5.82
CA ASP A 139 -15.78 11.67 5.81
C ASP A 139 -15.13 11.96 4.44
N ARG A 140 -13.97 12.56 4.51
CA ARG A 140 -13.09 12.86 3.39
C ARG A 140 -11.82 12.02 3.53
N VAL A 141 -11.80 10.91 2.82
CA VAL A 141 -10.94 9.78 3.08
C VAL A 141 -9.70 9.82 2.19
N LEU A 142 -8.52 9.70 2.79
CA LEU A 142 -7.29 9.28 2.11
C LEU A 142 -7.09 7.79 2.34
N ILE A 143 -7.06 7.01 1.27
CA ILE A 143 -6.75 5.58 1.35
C ILE A 143 -5.23 5.41 1.32
N ILE A 144 -4.67 4.64 2.27
CA ILE A 144 -3.24 4.33 2.35
C ILE A 144 -3.05 2.82 2.36
N ASP A 145 -2.11 2.31 1.55
CA ASP A 145 -1.74 0.89 1.56
C ASP A 145 -0.25 0.70 1.26
N ASP A 146 0.28 -0.50 1.58
CA ASP A 146 1.69 -0.83 1.37
C ASP A 146 1.99 -1.20 -0.09
N PHE A 147 1.15 -2.02 -0.72
CA PHE A 147 1.35 -2.49 -2.10
C PHE A 147 0.13 -2.30 -2.99
N LEU A 148 0.40 -1.86 -4.22
CA LEU A 148 -0.57 -1.90 -5.31
C LEU A 148 -0.11 -2.89 -6.38
N ALA A 149 -0.85 -3.98 -6.53
CA ALA A 149 -0.62 -5.01 -7.53
C ALA A 149 -1.73 -5.00 -8.61
N ASN A 150 -2.74 -5.84 -8.47
CA ASN A 150 -3.89 -5.90 -9.38
C ASN A 150 -5.00 -4.86 -9.10
N GLY A 151 -4.94 -4.19 -7.95
CA GLY A 151 -5.90 -3.16 -7.55
C GLY A 151 -7.18 -3.67 -6.88
N CYS A 152 -7.36 -4.97 -6.70
CA CYS A 152 -8.59 -5.52 -6.12
C CYS A 152 -8.85 -5.02 -4.70
N ALA A 153 -7.84 -4.96 -3.82
CA ALA A 153 -7.97 -4.46 -2.46
C ALA A 153 -8.42 -2.99 -2.46
N LEU A 154 -7.80 -2.14 -3.29
CA LEU A 154 -8.17 -0.73 -3.41
C LEU A 154 -9.59 -0.54 -3.94
N GLN A 155 -10.02 -1.30 -4.94
CA GLN A 155 -11.39 -1.25 -5.43
C GLN A 155 -12.40 -1.62 -4.34
N GLY A 156 -12.05 -2.61 -3.49
CA GLY A 156 -12.84 -2.96 -2.31
C GLY A 156 -12.94 -1.81 -1.31
N LEU A 157 -11.83 -1.14 -0.99
CA LEU A 157 -11.82 0.02 -0.10
C LEU A 157 -12.60 1.20 -0.69
N ILE A 158 -12.44 1.49 -1.98
CA ILE A 158 -13.22 2.52 -2.70
C ILE A 158 -14.72 2.22 -2.60
N SER A 159 -15.13 0.97 -2.85
CA SER A 159 -16.53 0.54 -2.74
C SER A 159 -17.07 0.77 -1.32
N ILE A 160 -16.28 0.49 -0.28
CA ILE A 160 -16.67 0.73 1.12
C ILE A 160 -16.88 2.22 1.37
N VAL A 161 -15.99 3.09 0.89
CA VAL A 161 -16.14 4.55 1.02
C VAL A 161 -17.41 5.03 0.30
N GLN A 162 -17.67 4.52 -0.90
CA GLN A 162 -18.91 4.83 -1.66
C GLN A 162 -20.18 4.35 -0.94
N GLN A 163 -20.18 3.13 -0.37
CA GLN A 163 -21.30 2.61 0.42
C GLN A 163 -21.59 3.48 1.66
N ALA A 164 -20.57 4.11 2.23
CA ALA A 164 -20.72 5.04 3.35
C ALA A 164 -21.25 6.41 2.92
N GLY A 165 -21.31 6.71 1.62
CA GLY A 165 -21.60 8.05 1.09
C GLY A 165 -20.45 9.03 1.29
N ALA A 166 -19.28 8.56 1.69
CA ALA A 166 -18.08 9.34 1.93
C ALA A 166 -17.31 9.64 0.63
N THR A 167 -16.35 10.55 0.70
CA THR A 167 -15.54 10.99 -0.45
C THR A 167 -14.13 10.42 -0.37
N VAL A 168 -13.64 9.82 -1.46
CA VAL A 168 -12.21 9.49 -1.61
C VAL A 168 -11.46 10.73 -2.09
N GLU A 169 -10.67 11.36 -1.24
CA GLU A 169 -9.84 12.54 -1.57
C GLU A 169 -8.58 12.19 -2.34
N GLY A 170 -8.06 11.00 -2.10
CA GLY A 170 -6.87 10.49 -2.76
C GLY A 170 -6.50 9.09 -2.30
N ILE A 171 -5.49 8.53 -2.94
CA ILE A 171 -4.96 7.19 -2.67
C ILE A 171 -3.44 7.26 -2.64
N GLY A 172 -2.83 6.89 -1.52
CA GLY A 172 -1.39 6.83 -1.32
C GLY A 172 -0.91 5.39 -1.18
N ILE A 173 0.07 5.01 -2.00
CA ILE A 173 0.65 3.66 -2.01
C ILE A 173 2.15 3.75 -1.79
N ALA A 174 2.68 2.91 -0.91
CA ALA A 174 4.13 2.86 -0.74
C ALA A 174 4.79 2.30 -2.00
N ILE A 175 4.41 1.10 -2.46
CA ILE A 175 5.03 0.43 -3.60
C ILE A 175 3.96 0.00 -4.62
N GLU A 176 4.02 0.56 -5.81
CA GLU A 176 3.21 0.14 -6.97
C GLU A 176 4.00 -0.84 -7.84
N LYS A 177 3.40 -1.96 -8.20
CA LYS A 177 3.92 -2.86 -9.23
C LYS A 177 3.47 -2.37 -10.59
N GLY A 178 4.26 -1.50 -11.24
CA GLY A 178 3.95 -0.83 -12.50
C GLY A 178 3.66 -1.79 -13.66
N PHE A 179 4.28 -2.98 -13.64
CA PHE A 179 4.02 -4.05 -14.61
C PHE A 179 2.65 -4.75 -14.42
N GLN A 180 1.89 -4.43 -13.39
CA GLN A 180 0.54 -4.92 -13.15
C GLN A 180 -0.52 -3.84 -13.44
N GLN A 181 -1.78 -4.25 -13.55
CA GLN A 181 -2.85 -3.36 -14.04
C GLN A 181 -3.44 -2.43 -12.98
N GLY A 182 -3.15 -2.65 -11.69
CA GLY A 182 -3.82 -1.96 -10.59
C GLY A 182 -3.73 -0.44 -10.68
N GLY A 183 -2.52 0.10 -10.90
CA GLY A 183 -2.31 1.54 -11.01
C GLY A 183 -3.09 2.15 -12.17
N LYS A 184 -3.08 1.49 -13.33
CA LYS A 184 -3.83 1.93 -14.51
C LYS A 184 -5.34 1.92 -14.25
N ILE A 185 -5.86 0.87 -13.61
CA ILE A 185 -7.29 0.77 -13.28
C ILE A 185 -7.70 1.91 -12.37
N ILE A 186 -6.97 2.17 -11.28
CA ILE A 186 -7.31 3.20 -10.30
C ILE A 186 -7.25 4.61 -10.92
N ARG A 187 -6.23 4.90 -11.72
CA ARG A 187 -6.11 6.20 -12.42
C ARG A 187 -7.25 6.40 -13.43
N ASN A 188 -7.65 5.35 -14.16
CA ASN A 188 -8.77 5.40 -15.11
C ASN A 188 -10.13 5.63 -14.42
N LEU A 189 -10.27 5.27 -13.13
CA LEU A 189 -11.43 5.61 -12.33
C LEU A 189 -11.47 7.09 -11.90
N GLY A 190 -10.45 7.88 -12.23
CA GLY A 190 -10.38 9.31 -11.98
C GLY A 190 -9.86 9.69 -10.58
N TYR A 191 -9.35 8.74 -9.81
CA TYR A 191 -8.75 9.03 -8.50
C TYR A 191 -7.32 9.54 -8.62
N GLN A 192 -6.96 10.51 -7.76
CA GLN A 192 -5.56 10.87 -7.57
C GLN A 192 -4.85 9.72 -6.85
N LEU A 193 -3.96 9.05 -7.56
CA LEU A 193 -3.13 7.96 -7.06
C LEU A 193 -1.67 8.42 -7.00
N GLU A 194 -1.11 8.44 -5.80
CA GLU A 194 0.29 8.77 -5.52
C GLU A 194 1.02 7.53 -5.02
N SER A 195 1.91 7.00 -5.82
CA SER A 195 2.79 5.91 -5.45
C SER A 195 4.18 6.45 -5.12
N LEU A 196 4.73 6.11 -3.94
CA LEU A 196 6.06 6.59 -3.53
C LEU A 196 7.15 5.92 -4.34
N ALA A 197 6.97 4.64 -4.67
CA ALA A 197 7.85 3.88 -5.53
C ALA A 197 7.04 3.09 -6.56
N ILE A 198 7.47 3.10 -7.83
CA ILE A 198 6.84 2.32 -8.91
C ILE A 198 7.89 1.36 -9.46
N VAL A 199 7.66 0.06 -9.29
CA VAL A 199 8.54 -0.99 -9.77
C VAL A 199 8.05 -1.46 -11.13
N ASP A 200 8.75 -1.11 -12.21
CA ASP A 200 8.33 -1.38 -13.59
C ASP A 200 8.71 -2.78 -14.07
N ALA A 201 9.80 -3.34 -13.56
CA ALA A 201 10.22 -4.70 -13.85
C ALA A 201 10.99 -5.31 -12.68
N MET A 202 10.96 -6.63 -12.58
CA MET A 202 11.76 -7.40 -11.61
C MET A 202 12.20 -8.70 -12.29
N ASP A 203 13.48 -9.02 -12.19
CA ASP A 203 14.01 -10.30 -12.66
C ASP A 203 14.91 -10.95 -11.59
N ALA A 204 14.45 -12.08 -11.07
CA ALA A 204 15.19 -12.86 -10.07
C ALA A 204 16.39 -13.61 -10.65
N ALA A 205 16.37 -13.96 -11.96
CA ALA A 205 17.41 -14.77 -12.60
C ALA A 205 18.63 -13.94 -13.00
N THR A 206 18.41 -12.70 -13.41
CA THR A 206 19.49 -11.80 -13.86
C THR A 206 19.85 -10.74 -12.83
N GLY A 207 19.08 -10.61 -11.75
CA GLY A 207 19.18 -9.50 -10.82
C GLY A 207 18.80 -8.15 -11.44
N LYS A 208 18.07 -8.16 -12.57
CA LYS A 208 17.59 -6.98 -13.30
C LYS A 208 16.09 -6.79 -13.17
#